data_03a0677f843f50b0dd40abbddcdc8515
#
_entry.id   03a0677f843f50b0dd40abbddcdc8515
#
_cell.length_a   1.000
_cell.length_b   1.000
_cell.length_c   1.000
_cell.angle_alpha   90.00
_cell.angle_beta   90.00
_cell.angle_gamma   90.00
#
_symmetry.space_group_name_H-M   'P 1'
#
loop_
_entity.id
_entity.type
_entity.pdbx_description
1 polymer ?
#
loop_
_entity_poly.entity_id
_entity_poly.type
_entity_poly.pdbx_seq_one_letter_code
_entity_poly.pdbx_strand_id
1 'polypeptide(L)'
;MNSNKDIDQEMFWMVRKCLNWKTDPQLGKQHATAMMLCLMQSNPDDVIKQEYKVLGKTWFVWHGPTFKLTMCEDHHYNCFFNKLTGYNCRFAEEPDLDPICCELGPEILDLEVSVNGCVPVPGSTNCRYCYKNNTNAKPTNMSFDMFKQIVGTFPINLSQIAFGITGLQTNPDLENMFAYCRELGIVPNVTTVGADMDEHIKDVLCHYCGAVAVSCYTGAKELCYKTIKSIHDYAKEKYNRDMHVNIHIVVSKDNMPHVEDVLKDIAAKKVDGLKSVVLLRIKPCGRAKNMDCVVSEEMYTKLVTFCMDNNISFGFDSCSATPVMEVLKKLGKEELCSCCEPCESSKLSSYINVKGEYWSCSFAERTDFIKPINVLDYTSVTDWWNNDEVLKVRHCKNPACKSCPIYALD
;
A
#
# COMPACT_ATOMS: atom_id res chain seq x y z
N MET A 1 18.02 -29.08 12.14
CA MET A 1 17.87 -28.18 13.29
C MET A 1 19.04 -27.22 13.27
N ASN A 2 18.94 -26.09 12.59
CA ASN A 2 19.97 -25.06 12.62
C ASN A 2 19.85 -24.31 13.94
N SER A 3 20.97 -24.15 14.62
CA SER A 3 21.02 -23.59 15.96
C SER A 3 20.60 -22.11 15.94
N ASN A 4 19.94 -21.61 17.00
CA ASN A 4 19.57 -20.20 17.19
C ASN A 4 20.72 -19.20 16.96
N LYS A 5 21.98 -19.66 17.02
CA LYS A 5 23.19 -18.87 16.73
C LYS A 5 23.29 -18.43 15.25
N ASP A 6 22.76 -19.22 14.31
CA ASP A 6 22.83 -18.89 12.87
C ASP A 6 21.84 -17.76 12.50
N ILE A 7 20.68 -17.74 13.17
CA ILE A 7 19.68 -16.67 12.97
C ILE A 7 20.23 -15.33 13.43
N ASP A 8 20.89 -15.27 14.57
CA ASP A 8 21.48 -14.04 15.10
C ASP A 8 22.56 -13.47 14.17
N GLN A 9 23.41 -14.34 13.59
CA GLN A 9 24.49 -13.91 12.70
C GLN A 9 23.96 -13.36 11.36
N GLU A 10 22.99 -14.03 10.74
CA GLU A 10 22.39 -13.59 9.48
C GLU A 10 21.64 -12.25 9.64
N MET A 11 20.88 -12.10 10.74
CA MET A 11 20.16 -10.86 11.03
C MET A 11 21.13 -9.70 11.36
N PHE A 12 22.19 -9.95 12.08
CA PHE A 12 23.26 -8.99 12.33
C PHE A 12 23.96 -8.54 11.05
N TRP A 13 24.16 -9.48 10.12
CA TRP A 13 24.76 -9.19 8.84
C TRP A 13 23.87 -8.25 7.99
N MET A 14 22.54 -8.42 8.03
CA MET A 14 21.61 -7.53 7.34
C MET A 14 21.58 -6.12 7.93
N VAL A 15 21.59 -6.00 9.26
CA VAL A 15 21.73 -4.70 9.92
C VAL A 15 23.03 -4.01 9.48
N ARG A 16 24.12 -4.78 9.34
CA ARG A 16 25.41 -4.29 8.89
C ARG A 16 25.39 -3.84 7.44
N LYS A 17 24.65 -4.53 6.55
CA LYS A 17 24.43 -4.08 5.17
C LYS A 17 23.73 -2.72 5.13
N CYS A 18 22.65 -2.55 5.91
CA CYS A 18 21.96 -1.25 6.02
C CYS A 18 22.88 -0.13 6.53
N LEU A 19 23.72 -0.42 7.54
CA LEU A 19 24.68 0.57 8.07
C LEU A 19 25.73 1.00 7.05
N ASN A 20 26.07 0.11 6.12
CA ASN A 20 27.04 0.36 5.06
C ASN A 20 26.43 0.89 3.78
N TRP A 21 25.12 1.19 3.77
CA TRP A 21 24.44 1.73 2.59
C TRP A 21 25.02 3.09 2.22
N LYS A 22 25.68 3.15 1.09
CA LYS A 22 26.55 4.30 0.72
C LYS A 22 25.79 5.49 0.17
N THR A 23 24.59 5.29 -0.40
CA THR A 23 23.84 6.35 -1.07
C THR A 23 23.24 7.34 -0.11
N ASP A 24 22.71 6.87 1.02
CA ASP A 24 22.15 7.70 2.08
C ASP A 24 22.53 7.12 3.44
N PRO A 25 23.71 7.52 3.99
CA PRO A 25 24.19 7.02 5.29
C PRO A 25 23.23 7.35 6.44
N GLN A 26 22.43 8.41 6.33
CA GLN A 26 21.47 8.77 7.37
C GLN A 26 20.23 7.86 7.32
N LEU A 27 19.70 7.61 6.13
CA LEU A 27 18.61 6.66 5.90
C LEU A 27 19.05 5.24 6.28
N GLY A 28 20.24 4.81 5.88
CA GLY A 28 20.83 3.53 6.26
C GLY A 28 20.90 3.33 7.77
N LYS A 29 21.29 4.36 8.53
CA LYS A 29 21.26 4.32 10.01
C LYS A 29 19.85 4.22 10.57
N GLN A 30 18.88 4.91 9.98
CA GLN A 30 17.47 4.82 10.39
C GLN A 30 16.92 3.42 10.17
N HIS A 31 17.16 2.83 9.02
CA HIS A 31 16.77 1.44 8.70
C HIS A 31 17.41 0.44 9.65
N ALA A 32 18.74 0.52 9.85
CA ALA A 32 19.44 -0.34 10.78
C ALA A 32 18.92 -0.22 12.22
N THR A 33 18.62 1.00 12.67
CA THR A 33 18.03 1.23 14.01
C THR A 33 16.65 0.60 14.12
N ALA A 34 15.78 0.76 13.13
CA ALA A 34 14.44 0.16 13.13
C ALA A 34 14.51 -1.37 13.16
N MET A 35 15.42 -1.97 12.37
CA MET A 35 15.67 -3.42 12.39
C MET A 35 16.16 -3.89 13.75
N MET A 36 17.19 -3.24 14.32
CA MET A 36 17.75 -3.60 15.63
C MET A 36 16.70 -3.55 16.73
N LEU A 37 15.87 -2.53 16.77
CA LEU A 37 14.80 -2.41 17.78
C LEU A 37 13.82 -3.59 17.70
N CYS A 38 13.43 -4.01 16.51
CA CYS A 38 12.56 -5.17 16.32
C CYS A 38 13.23 -6.47 16.75
N LEU A 39 14.50 -6.67 16.38
CA LEU A 39 15.26 -7.87 16.73
C LEU A 39 15.45 -7.99 18.25
N MET A 40 15.78 -6.89 18.93
CA MET A 40 15.92 -6.86 20.37
C MET A 40 14.62 -7.12 21.14
N GLN A 41 13.47 -6.86 20.52
CA GLN A 41 12.13 -7.11 21.08
C GLN A 41 11.61 -8.52 20.80
N SER A 42 12.29 -9.30 19.99
CA SER A 42 11.86 -10.63 19.57
C SER A 42 12.67 -11.70 20.29
N ASN A 43 11.99 -12.74 20.81
CA ASN A 43 12.65 -13.92 21.28
C ASN A 43 13.07 -14.76 20.06
N PRO A 44 14.36 -15.15 19.91
CA PRO A 44 14.81 -15.99 18.80
C PRO A 44 14.04 -17.29 18.61
N ASP A 45 13.53 -17.88 19.71
CA ASP A 45 12.76 -19.12 19.66
C ASP A 45 11.38 -18.95 18.99
N ASP A 46 10.89 -17.71 18.88
CA ASP A 46 9.63 -17.38 18.22
C ASP A 46 9.82 -17.00 16.75
N VAL A 47 11.05 -17.09 16.23
CA VAL A 47 11.35 -16.76 14.82
C VAL A 47 11.31 -18.03 13.96
N ILE A 48 10.46 -18.01 12.96
CA ILE A 48 10.35 -19.10 11.98
C ILE A 48 11.15 -18.69 10.73
N LYS A 49 12.09 -19.56 10.30
CA LYS A 49 12.80 -19.43 9.02
C LYS A 49 12.22 -20.42 8.02
N GLN A 50 11.84 -19.93 6.86
CA GLN A 50 11.40 -20.76 5.73
C GLN A 50 12.29 -20.53 4.51
N GLU A 51 12.57 -21.63 3.79
CA GLU A 51 13.31 -21.61 2.53
C GLU A 51 12.35 -21.91 1.37
N TYR A 52 12.49 -21.14 0.31
CA TYR A 52 11.73 -21.33 -0.94
C TYR A 52 12.70 -21.39 -2.11
N LYS A 53 12.39 -22.23 -3.10
CA LYS A 53 13.14 -22.28 -4.37
C LYS A 53 12.22 -21.82 -5.50
N VAL A 54 12.56 -20.67 -6.08
CA VAL A 54 11.78 -20.02 -7.15
C VAL A 54 12.70 -19.63 -8.27
N LEU A 55 12.39 -20.06 -9.50
CA LEU A 55 13.16 -19.77 -10.72
C LEU A 55 14.66 -20.06 -10.57
N GLY A 56 15.01 -21.16 -9.89
CA GLY A 56 16.39 -21.58 -9.66
C GLY A 56 17.14 -20.81 -8.58
N LYS A 57 16.52 -19.83 -7.93
CA LYS A 57 17.09 -19.03 -6.85
C LYS A 57 16.56 -19.50 -5.50
N THR A 58 17.33 -19.30 -4.44
CA THR A 58 16.96 -19.63 -3.06
C THR A 58 16.54 -18.36 -2.33
N TRP A 59 15.32 -18.39 -1.80
CA TRP A 59 14.71 -17.32 -1.02
C TRP A 59 14.59 -17.76 0.43
N PHE A 60 14.93 -16.88 1.34
CA PHE A 60 14.73 -17.08 2.77
C PHE A 60 13.77 -16.04 3.32
N VAL A 61 12.82 -16.49 4.15
CA VAL A 61 11.92 -15.61 4.88
C VAL A 61 11.97 -15.93 6.35
N TRP A 62 12.29 -14.94 7.16
CA TRP A 62 12.19 -15.01 8.61
C TRP A 62 10.92 -14.30 9.05
N HIS A 63 10.16 -14.96 9.88
CA HIS A 63 8.92 -14.45 10.43
C HIS A 63 9.01 -14.46 11.95
N GLY A 64 9.28 -13.32 12.55
CA GLY A 64 9.26 -13.13 14.01
C GLY A 64 7.94 -12.51 14.49
N PRO A 65 7.74 -12.38 15.81
CA PRO A 65 6.53 -11.79 16.38
C PRO A 65 6.24 -10.38 15.87
N THR A 66 7.27 -9.55 15.68
CA THR A 66 7.15 -8.13 15.33
C THR A 66 7.61 -7.78 13.92
N PHE A 67 8.23 -8.72 13.19
CA PHE A 67 8.85 -8.44 11.89
C PHE A 67 8.71 -9.59 10.89
N LYS A 68 8.94 -9.26 9.63
CA LYS A 68 9.27 -10.19 8.55
C LYS A 68 10.54 -9.72 7.87
N LEU A 69 11.34 -10.67 7.44
CA LEU A 69 12.57 -10.42 6.71
C LEU A 69 12.63 -11.37 5.52
N THR A 70 12.80 -10.85 4.31
CA THR A 70 12.93 -11.64 3.09
C THR A 70 14.28 -11.38 2.45
N MET A 71 14.97 -12.43 2.04
CA MET A 71 16.28 -12.33 1.42
C MET A 71 16.42 -13.29 0.24
N CYS A 72 17.10 -12.82 -0.81
CA CYS A 72 17.59 -13.65 -1.90
C CYS A 72 18.93 -13.08 -2.38
N GLU A 73 20.03 -13.79 -2.12
CA GLU A 73 21.36 -13.31 -2.48
C GLU A 73 21.55 -13.23 -4.01
N ASP A 74 21.06 -14.22 -4.74
CA ASP A 74 21.16 -14.28 -6.21
C ASP A 74 20.40 -13.13 -6.91
N HIS A 75 19.56 -12.43 -6.18
CA HIS A 75 18.72 -11.34 -6.69
C HIS A 75 18.98 -10.01 -5.99
N HIS A 76 20.00 -9.93 -5.14
CA HIS A 76 20.34 -8.77 -4.32
C HIS A 76 19.15 -8.21 -3.51
N TYR A 77 18.19 -9.11 -3.18
CA TYR A 77 16.93 -8.73 -2.56
C TYR A 77 17.02 -8.86 -1.04
N ASN A 78 16.80 -7.77 -0.35
CA ASN A 78 16.58 -7.73 1.08
C ASN A 78 15.38 -6.84 1.38
N CYS A 79 14.41 -7.37 2.12
CA CYS A 79 13.23 -6.61 2.54
C CYS A 79 12.96 -6.86 4.01
N PHE A 80 12.88 -5.80 4.79
CA PHE A 80 12.49 -5.81 6.18
C PHE A 80 11.14 -5.13 6.36
N PHE A 81 10.24 -5.79 7.08
CA PHE A 81 8.92 -5.28 7.41
C PHE A 81 8.64 -5.37 8.91
N ASN A 82 8.26 -4.25 9.52
CA ASN A 82 7.82 -4.19 10.91
C ASN A 82 6.29 -4.33 10.97
N LYS A 83 5.79 -5.43 11.56
CA LYS A 83 4.36 -5.74 11.65
C LYS A 83 3.58 -4.82 12.59
N LEU A 84 4.26 -4.14 13.51
CA LEU A 84 3.62 -3.25 14.48
C LEU A 84 3.39 -1.85 13.89
N THR A 85 4.39 -1.33 13.18
CA THR A 85 4.37 0.03 12.66
C THR A 85 4.01 0.13 11.19
N GLY A 86 4.07 -0.99 10.45
CA GLY A 86 3.93 -1.01 8.98
C GLY A 86 5.17 -0.49 8.25
N TYR A 87 6.28 -0.22 8.98
CA TYR A 87 7.51 0.23 8.38
C TYR A 87 8.10 -0.85 7.48
N ASN A 88 8.40 -0.49 6.23
CA ASN A 88 8.99 -1.36 5.23
C ASN A 88 10.24 -0.72 4.64
N CYS A 89 11.30 -1.50 4.47
CA CYS A 89 12.46 -1.06 3.71
C CYS A 89 13.02 -2.20 2.86
N ARG A 90 13.35 -1.87 1.61
CA ARG A 90 14.02 -2.75 0.66
C ARG A 90 15.40 -2.17 0.36
N PHE A 91 16.38 -3.01 0.22
CA PHE A 91 17.73 -2.59 -0.06
C PHE A 91 18.58 -3.72 -0.67
N ALA A 92 19.59 -3.34 -1.45
CA ALA A 92 20.65 -4.19 -1.91
C ALA A 92 21.98 -3.81 -1.23
N GLU A 93 23.07 -4.42 -1.66
CA GLU A 93 24.42 -4.08 -1.17
C GLU A 93 24.91 -2.74 -1.75
N GLU A 94 24.52 -2.48 -2.99
CA GLU A 94 24.81 -1.24 -3.70
C GLU A 94 23.49 -0.65 -4.23
N PRO A 95 23.36 0.68 -4.29
CA PRO A 95 22.10 1.33 -4.68
C PRO A 95 21.59 0.98 -6.06
N ASP A 96 22.52 0.81 -7.00
CA ASP A 96 22.19 0.46 -8.38
C ASP A 96 21.63 -0.97 -8.51
N LEU A 97 21.76 -1.76 -7.43
CA LEU A 97 21.27 -3.14 -7.31
C LEU A 97 20.01 -3.23 -6.47
N ASP A 98 19.44 -2.11 -6.02
CA ASP A 98 18.22 -2.13 -5.21
C ASP A 98 17.11 -2.94 -5.90
N PRO A 99 16.42 -3.81 -5.15
CA PRO A 99 15.50 -4.77 -5.74
C PRO A 99 14.28 -4.08 -6.36
N ILE A 100 14.04 -4.36 -7.63
CA ILE A 100 12.93 -3.81 -8.40
C ILE A 100 11.72 -4.75 -8.47
N CYS A 101 11.88 -6.01 -8.11
CA CYS A 101 10.80 -7.00 -8.05
C CYS A 101 11.13 -8.12 -7.06
N CYS A 102 10.09 -8.79 -6.58
CA CYS A 102 10.18 -10.00 -5.77
C CYS A 102 9.59 -11.19 -6.55
N GLU A 103 10.43 -12.16 -6.92
CA GLU A 103 9.96 -13.34 -7.67
C GLU A 103 9.23 -14.35 -6.76
N LEU A 104 9.44 -14.28 -5.45
CA LEU A 104 8.77 -15.13 -4.46
C LEU A 104 7.26 -14.87 -4.41
N GLY A 105 6.86 -13.62 -4.57
CA GLY A 105 5.47 -13.15 -4.50
C GLY A 105 5.40 -11.66 -4.22
N PRO A 106 4.24 -11.03 -4.34
CA PRO A 106 4.07 -9.63 -3.97
C PRO A 106 4.23 -9.44 -2.46
N GLU A 107 4.79 -8.31 -2.06
CA GLU A 107 4.87 -7.87 -0.66
C GLU A 107 3.58 -7.23 -0.18
N ILE A 108 2.88 -6.60 -1.13
CA ILE A 108 1.61 -5.89 -0.90
C ILE A 108 0.56 -6.44 -1.85
N LEU A 109 -0.60 -6.76 -1.32
CA LEU A 109 -1.76 -7.19 -2.08
C LEU A 109 -2.87 -6.15 -1.96
N ASP A 110 -3.28 -5.56 -3.08
CA ASP A 110 -4.57 -4.87 -3.17
C ASP A 110 -5.66 -5.92 -3.39
N LEU A 111 -6.52 -6.14 -2.43
CA LEU A 111 -7.55 -7.16 -2.49
C LEU A 111 -8.95 -6.55 -2.43
N GLU A 112 -9.70 -6.68 -3.52
CA GLU A 112 -11.09 -6.22 -3.55
C GLU A 112 -11.99 -7.27 -2.94
N VAL A 113 -12.58 -6.94 -1.79
CA VAL A 113 -13.47 -7.86 -1.06
C VAL A 113 -14.95 -7.50 -1.20
N SER A 114 -15.26 -6.35 -1.83
CA SER A 114 -16.63 -5.93 -2.10
C SER A 114 -16.72 -4.97 -3.28
N VAL A 115 -17.73 -5.15 -4.13
CA VAL A 115 -18.12 -4.22 -5.20
C VAL A 115 -19.60 -3.88 -5.09
N ASN A 116 -20.01 -2.68 -5.48
CA ASN A 116 -21.33 -2.10 -5.24
C ASN A 116 -21.67 -2.00 -3.73
N GLY A 117 -22.90 -1.66 -3.39
CA GLY A 117 -23.27 -1.39 -2.00
C GLY A 117 -22.64 -0.12 -1.44
N CYS A 118 -22.36 0.87 -2.30
CA CYS A 118 -21.75 2.12 -1.86
C CYS A 118 -22.62 2.80 -0.81
N VAL A 119 -21.98 3.22 0.28
CA VAL A 119 -22.61 4.05 1.30
C VAL A 119 -22.72 5.48 0.78
N PRO A 120 -23.90 6.11 0.88
CA PRO A 120 -24.07 7.51 0.48
C PRO A 120 -23.17 8.43 1.30
N VAL A 121 -22.42 9.29 0.62
CA VAL A 121 -21.68 10.37 1.27
C VAL A 121 -22.62 11.59 1.37
N PRO A 122 -22.74 12.25 2.52
CA PRO A 122 -23.55 13.43 2.66
C PRO A 122 -23.23 14.48 1.57
N GLY A 123 -24.25 14.95 0.87
CA GLY A 123 -24.08 15.89 -0.24
C GLY A 123 -23.71 15.27 -1.60
N SER A 124 -23.49 13.95 -1.67
CA SER A 124 -23.21 13.23 -2.92
C SER A 124 -23.85 11.84 -2.89
N THR A 125 -24.47 11.42 -3.98
CA THR A 125 -25.03 10.06 -4.13
C THR A 125 -23.99 9.04 -4.59
N ASN A 126 -22.92 9.51 -5.22
CA ASN A 126 -21.87 8.65 -5.78
C ASN A 126 -20.52 9.39 -5.84
N CYS A 127 -19.42 8.67 -5.64
CA CYS A 127 -18.10 9.22 -5.85
C CYS A 127 -17.89 9.64 -7.31
N ARG A 128 -17.59 10.92 -7.55
CA ARG A 128 -17.40 11.50 -8.88
C ARG A 128 -16.28 10.83 -9.67
N TYR A 129 -15.26 10.36 -8.99
CA TYR A 129 -14.02 9.81 -9.58
C TYR A 129 -13.91 8.28 -9.44
N CYS A 130 -15.04 7.61 -9.15
CA CYS A 130 -15.01 6.17 -8.89
C CYS A 130 -14.50 5.38 -10.12
N TYR A 131 -13.31 4.83 -10.00
CA TYR A 131 -12.66 4.05 -11.05
C TYR A 131 -13.33 2.69 -11.29
N LYS A 132 -14.09 2.18 -10.30
CA LYS A 132 -14.83 0.91 -10.39
C LYS A 132 -16.25 1.05 -10.92
N ASN A 133 -16.79 2.27 -11.05
CA ASN A 133 -18.20 2.51 -11.34
C ASN A 133 -19.18 1.92 -10.30
N ASN A 134 -18.72 1.70 -9.07
CA ASN A 134 -19.56 1.15 -8.01
C ASN A 134 -20.79 2.01 -7.75
N THR A 135 -21.91 1.36 -7.41
CA THR A 135 -23.21 1.98 -7.11
C THR A 135 -23.73 1.52 -5.75
N ASN A 136 -24.89 2.03 -5.34
CA ASN A 136 -25.60 1.56 -4.15
C ASN A 136 -26.45 0.29 -4.41
N ALA A 137 -26.31 -0.36 -5.57
CA ALA A 137 -26.92 -1.66 -5.83
C ALA A 137 -26.45 -2.71 -4.83
N LYS A 138 -27.17 -3.86 -4.77
CA LYS A 138 -26.78 -4.97 -3.89
C LYS A 138 -25.30 -5.30 -4.07
N PRO A 139 -24.52 -5.41 -2.97
CA PRO A 139 -23.10 -5.72 -3.04
C PRO A 139 -22.84 -7.14 -3.54
N THR A 140 -21.70 -7.30 -4.20
CA THR A 140 -21.08 -8.61 -4.44
C THR A 140 -19.85 -8.68 -3.55
N ASN A 141 -19.79 -9.66 -2.68
CA ASN A 141 -18.76 -9.83 -1.68
C ASN A 141 -17.92 -11.08 -1.95
N MET A 142 -16.62 -10.99 -1.68
CA MET A 142 -15.77 -12.15 -1.50
C MET A 142 -16.17 -12.85 -0.19
N SER A 143 -16.37 -14.17 -0.22
CA SER A 143 -16.61 -14.94 1.00
C SER A 143 -15.34 -15.12 1.80
N PHE A 144 -15.46 -15.38 3.10
CA PHE A 144 -14.30 -15.63 3.95
C PHE A 144 -13.55 -16.91 3.52
N ASP A 145 -14.22 -17.93 3.03
CA ASP A 145 -13.56 -19.15 2.55
C ASP A 145 -12.73 -18.89 1.29
N MET A 146 -13.25 -18.10 0.35
CA MET A 146 -12.49 -17.69 -0.83
C MET A 146 -11.30 -16.82 -0.43
N PHE A 147 -11.47 -15.91 0.52
CA PHE A 147 -10.41 -15.09 1.06
C PHE A 147 -9.28 -15.96 1.66
N LYS A 148 -9.63 -16.94 2.51
CA LYS A 148 -8.66 -17.88 3.09
C LYS A 148 -7.92 -18.68 2.01
N GLN A 149 -8.65 -19.13 1.00
CA GLN A 149 -8.06 -19.88 -0.11
C GLN A 149 -7.05 -19.03 -0.86
N ILE A 150 -7.36 -17.78 -1.17
CA ILE A 150 -6.45 -16.85 -1.85
C ILE A 150 -5.23 -16.57 -0.96
N VAL A 151 -5.44 -16.05 0.25
CA VAL A 151 -4.37 -15.58 1.13
C VAL A 151 -3.51 -16.73 1.64
N GLY A 152 -4.09 -17.92 1.86
CA GLY A 152 -3.37 -19.12 2.30
C GLY A 152 -2.38 -19.67 1.28
N THR A 153 -2.45 -19.27 0.00
CA THR A 153 -1.49 -19.67 -1.03
C THR A 153 -0.22 -18.82 -1.04
N PHE A 154 -0.24 -17.68 -0.34
CA PHE A 154 0.90 -16.76 -0.33
C PHE A 154 2.03 -17.29 0.55
N PRO A 155 3.29 -17.11 0.12
CA PRO A 155 4.43 -17.29 0.99
C PRO A 155 4.35 -16.31 2.17
N ILE A 156 5.05 -16.61 3.24
CA ILE A 156 5.03 -15.75 4.44
C ILE A 156 5.66 -14.35 4.25
N ASN A 157 6.20 -14.05 3.07
CA ASN A 157 6.69 -12.71 2.72
C ASN A 157 5.58 -11.66 2.53
N LEU A 158 4.34 -12.06 2.21
CA LEU A 158 3.24 -11.10 2.10
C LEU A 158 3.11 -10.27 3.39
N SER A 159 3.33 -8.98 3.28
CA SER A 159 3.45 -8.08 4.43
C SER A 159 2.16 -7.34 4.74
N GLN A 160 1.46 -6.90 3.70
CA GLN A 160 0.28 -6.04 3.84
C GLN A 160 -0.81 -6.41 2.84
N ILE A 161 -2.05 -6.22 3.24
CA ILE A 161 -3.21 -6.25 2.33
C ILE A 161 -3.92 -4.90 2.43
N ALA A 162 -4.06 -4.22 1.28
CA ALA A 162 -4.92 -3.06 1.15
C ALA A 162 -6.31 -3.53 0.69
N PHE A 163 -7.29 -3.41 1.59
CA PHE A 163 -8.64 -3.88 1.35
C PHE A 163 -9.45 -2.90 0.50
N GLY A 164 -9.86 -3.35 -0.68
CA GLY A 164 -10.82 -2.67 -1.55
C GLY A 164 -12.26 -3.01 -1.13
N ILE A 165 -12.93 -2.07 -0.51
CA ILE A 165 -14.30 -2.21 -0.02
C ILE A 165 -15.10 -0.94 -0.31
N THR A 166 -16.39 -1.07 -0.55
CA THR A 166 -17.28 0.07 -0.88
C THR A 166 -17.88 0.75 0.34
N GLY A 167 -18.07 -0.01 1.40
CA GLY A 167 -18.45 0.43 2.73
C GLY A 167 -17.95 -0.59 3.74
N LEU A 168 -17.60 -0.15 4.94
CA LEU A 168 -16.99 -1.02 5.97
C LEU A 168 -17.93 -2.14 6.44
N GLN A 169 -19.24 -1.89 6.39
CA GLN A 169 -20.26 -2.88 6.73
C GLN A 169 -20.80 -3.65 5.52
N THR A 170 -20.27 -3.40 4.32
CA THR A 170 -20.75 -4.02 3.08
C THR A 170 -20.43 -5.51 3.02
N ASN A 171 -19.25 -5.91 3.49
CA ASN A 171 -18.87 -7.32 3.59
C ASN A 171 -18.98 -7.75 5.06
N PRO A 172 -19.88 -8.69 5.40
CA PRO A 172 -20.08 -9.13 6.78
C PRO A 172 -18.89 -9.91 7.34
N ASP A 173 -18.00 -10.43 6.50
CA ASP A 173 -16.81 -11.19 6.91
C ASP A 173 -15.57 -10.32 7.11
N LEU A 174 -15.67 -8.99 7.02
CA LEU A 174 -14.51 -8.09 7.05
C LEU A 174 -13.66 -8.26 8.30
N GLU A 175 -14.28 -8.36 9.47
CA GLU A 175 -13.58 -8.57 10.74
C GLU A 175 -12.83 -9.91 10.75
N ASN A 176 -13.47 -10.99 10.30
CA ASN A 176 -12.83 -12.30 10.20
C ASN A 176 -11.63 -12.28 9.25
N MET A 177 -11.73 -11.53 8.14
CA MET A 177 -10.62 -11.35 7.19
C MET A 177 -9.46 -10.61 7.83
N PHE A 178 -9.73 -9.54 8.59
CA PHE A 178 -8.68 -8.78 9.30
C PHE A 178 -8.00 -9.63 10.38
N ALA A 179 -8.78 -10.36 11.17
CA ALA A 179 -8.26 -11.27 12.19
C ALA A 179 -7.33 -12.32 11.56
N TYR A 180 -7.77 -12.98 10.49
CA TYR A 180 -6.98 -13.97 9.77
C TYR A 180 -5.69 -13.39 9.18
N CYS A 181 -5.72 -12.16 8.67
CA CYS A 181 -4.48 -11.48 8.28
C CYS A 181 -3.49 -11.41 9.43
N ARG A 182 -3.95 -10.99 10.62
CA ARG A 182 -3.07 -10.86 11.79
C ARG A 182 -2.53 -12.20 12.27
N GLU A 183 -3.30 -13.28 12.21
CA GLU A 183 -2.84 -14.64 12.49
C GLU A 183 -1.68 -15.03 11.58
N LEU A 184 -1.73 -14.67 10.30
CA LEU A 184 -0.66 -14.88 9.32
C LEU A 184 0.47 -13.85 9.40
N GLY A 185 0.40 -12.89 10.33
CA GLY A 185 1.35 -11.80 10.44
C GLY A 185 1.31 -10.82 9.25
N ILE A 186 0.15 -10.70 8.61
CA ILE A 186 -0.13 -9.74 7.54
C ILE A 186 -0.84 -8.54 8.16
N VAL A 187 -0.48 -7.33 7.72
CA VAL A 187 -1.10 -6.09 8.21
C VAL A 187 -2.24 -5.68 7.28
N PRO A 188 -3.51 -5.73 7.72
CA PRO A 188 -4.62 -5.20 6.93
C PRO A 188 -4.64 -3.67 6.99
N ASN A 189 -4.92 -3.05 5.85
CA ASN A 189 -5.14 -1.61 5.69
C ASN A 189 -6.42 -1.39 4.89
N VAL A 190 -7.12 -0.29 5.15
CA VAL A 190 -8.38 -0.01 4.45
C VAL A 190 -8.56 1.48 4.20
N THR A 191 -9.28 1.81 3.12
CA THR A 191 -9.75 3.16 2.84
C THR A 191 -11.26 3.24 3.03
N THR A 192 -11.73 4.22 3.79
CA THR A 192 -13.16 4.47 4.06
C THR A 192 -13.55 5.90 3.74
N VAL A 193 -14.86 6.14 3.67
CA VAL A 193 -15.44 7.49 3.70
C VAL A 193 -15.93 7.87 5.10
N GLY A 194 -16.01 6.92 6.03
CA GLY A 194 -16.46 7.10 7.41
C GLY A 194 -17.97 7.23 7.59
N ALA A 195 -18.78 7.10 6.53
CA ALA A 195 -20.22 7.31 6.60
C ALA A 195 -20.98 6.15 7.26
N ASP A 196 -20.40 4.96 7.28
CA ASP A 196 -20.96 3.73 7.86
C ASP A 196 -20.16 3.21 9.07
N MET A 197 -19.41 4.07 9.72
CA MET A 197 -18.59 3.71 10.86
C MET A 197 -19.39 3.84 12.17
N ASP A 198 -19.76 2.71 12.74
CA ASP A 198 -20.28 2.62 14.11
C ASP A 198 -19.16 2.30 15.12
N GLU A 199 -19.54 2.08 16.39
CA GLU A 199 -18.59 1.81 17.48
C GLU A 199 -17.87 0.47 17.30
N HIS A 200 -18.58 -0.56 16.79
CA HIS A 200 -18.00 -1.87 16.53
C HIS A 200 -16.97 -1.81 15.41
N ILE A 201 -17.34 -1.21 14.28
CA ILE A 201 -16.41 -1.04 13.13
C ILE A 201 -15.19 -0.22 13.51
N LYS A 202 -15.37 0.83 14.31
CA LYS A 202 -14.26 1.63 14.82
C LYS A 202 -13.30 0.78 15.65
N ASP A 203 -13.84 -0.08 16.52
CA ASP A 203 -13.05 -1.03 17.29
C ASP A 203 -12.26 -1.98 16.41
N VAL A 204 -12.91 -2.60 15.44
CA VAL A 204 -12.30 -3.50 14.45
C VAL A 204 -11.14 -2.82 13.73
N LEU A 205 -11.33 -1.59 13.24
CA LEU A 205 -10.27 -0.83 12.57
C LEU A 205 -9.08 -0.57 13.50
N CYS A 206 -9.35 -0.09 14.71
CA CYS A 206 -8.31 0.25 15.69
C CYS A 206 -7.57 -0.98 16.23
N HIS A 207 -8.23 -2.14 16.27
CA HIS A 207 -7.62 -3.38 16.72
C HIS A 207 -6.73 -4.01 15.65
N TYR A 208 -7.23 -4.14 14.43
CA TYR A 208 -6.57 -4.94 13.39
C TYR A 208 -5.77 -4.13 12.38
N CYS A 209 -6.21 -2.95 11.96
CA CYS A 209 -5.57 -2.26 10.84
C CYS A 209 -4.21 -1.65 11.20
N GLY A 210 -3.28 -1.67 10.25
CA GLY A 210 -2.01 -0.95 10.34
C GLY A 210 -2.21 0.55 10.12
N ALA A 211 -2.94 0.88 9.07
CA ALA A 211 -3.34 2.24 8.71
C ALA A 211 -4.78 2.27 8.21
N VAL A 212 -5.43 3.40 8.41
CA VAL A 212 -6.74 3.70 7.82
C VAL A 212 -6.62 5.00 7.03
N ALA A 213 -7.05 4.97 5.78
CA ALA A 213 -7.19 6.18 5.00
C ALA A 213 -8.65 6.63 4.95
N VAL A 214 -8.88 7.93 5.07
CA VAL A 214 -10.20 8.52 4.97
C VAL A 214 -10.29 9.36 3.70
N SER A 215 -11.20 8.98 2.80
CA SER A 215 -11.42 9.72 1.56
C SER A 215 -12.04 11.07 1.83
N CYS A 216 -11.37 12.14 1.40
CA CYS A 216 -11.86 13.49 1.54
C CYS A 216 -12.53 13.99 0.25
N TYR A 217 -13.85 13.92 0.21
CA TYR A 217 -14.63 14.36 -0.96
C TYR A 217 -15.11 15.79 -0.82
N THR A 218 -15.23 16.47 -1.96
CA THR A 218 -15.89 17.77 -2.04
C THR A 218 -17.30 17.68 -1.45
N GLY A 219 -17.61 18.57 -0.53
CA GLY A 219 -18.90 18.58 0.20
C GLY A 219 -18.97 17.64 1.41
N ALA A 220 -17.92 16.84 1.68
CA ALA A 220 -17.86 15.93 2.83
C ALA A 220 -16.59 16.09 3.69
N LYS A 221 -15.95 17.26 3.63
CA LYS A 221 -14.72 17.57 4.36
C LYS A 221 -14.89 17.38 5.87
N GLU A 222 -15.97 17.86 6.43
CA GLU A 222 -16.26 17.76 7.87
C GLU A 222 -16.43 16.30 8.33
N LEU A 223 -17.08 15.47 7.51
CA LEU A 223 -17.19 14.03 7.79
C LEU A 223 -15.79 13.39 7.83
N CYS A 224 -14.94 13.70 6.87
CA CYS A 224 -13.57 13.21 6.83
C CYS A 224 -12.80 13.57 8.11
N TYR A 225 -12.83 14.84 8.53
CA TYR A 225 -12.10 15.31 9.72
C TYR A 225 -12.65 14.68 11.00
N LYS A 226 -13.96 14.61 11.15
CA LYS A 226 -14.62 13.95 12.27
C LYS A 226 -14.25 12.46 12.33
N THR A 227 -14.20 11.78 11.19
CA THR A 227 -13.83 10.36 11.11
C THR A 227 -12.38 10.15 11.56
N ILE A 228 -11.43 10.95 11.07
CA ILE A 228 -10.02 10.89 11.46
C ILE A 228 -9.87 11.05 12.96
N LYS A 229 -10.44 12.13 13.51
CA LYS A 229 -10.40 12.40 14.96
C LYS A 229 -11.00 11.24 15.77
N SER A 230 -12.15 10.72 15.35
CA SER A 230 -12.84 9.64 16.05
C SER A 230 -12.02 8.34 16.09
N ILE A 231 -11.36 7.97 14.98
CA ILE A 231 -10.48 6.78 14.93
C ILE A 231 -9.24 7.01 15.79
N HIS A 232 -8.59 8.16 15.66
CA HIS A 232 -7.39 8.51 16.42
C HIS A 232 -7.64 8.47 17.93
N ASP A 233 -8.68 9.16 18.40
CA ASP A 233 -9.00 9.26 19.82
C ASP A 233 -9.35 7.87 20.39
N TYR A 234 -10.16 7.10 19.68
CA TYR A 234 -10.53 5.75 20.11
C TYR A 234 -9.32 4.81 20.21
N ALA A 235 -8.43 4.83 19.22
CA ALA A 235 -7.21 4.03 19.24
C ALA A 235 -6.31 4.42 20.41
N LYS A 236 -6.23 5.72 20.72
CA LYS A 236 -5.43 6.24 21.82
C LYS A 236 -6.02 5.86 23.18
N GLU A 237 -7.32 6.02 23.37
CA GLU A 237 -8.01 5.74 24.63
C GLU A 237 -8.06 4.25 24.93
N LYS A 238 -8.46 3.43 23.95
CA LYS A 238 -8.69 2.00 24.19
C LYS A 238 -7.43 1.15 24.08
N TYR A 239 -6.55 1.46 23.14
CA TYR A 239 -5.40 0.63 22.81
C TYR A 239 -4.05 1.29 23.14
N ASN A 240 -4.04 2.52 23.66
CA ASN A 240 -2.83 3.35 23.82
C ASN A 240 -1.97 3.39 22.57
N ARG A 241 -2.61 3.42 21.39
CA ARG A 241 -1.99 3.31 20.08
C ARG A 241 -2.07 4.63 19.34
N ASP A 242 -0.93 5.08 18.80
CA ASP A 242 -0.86 6.19 17.84
C ASP A 242 -1.13 5.64 16.44
N MET A 243 -2.41 5.55 16.08
CA MET A 243 -2.82 4.93 14.82
C MET A 243 -2.51 5.82 13.62
N HIS A 244 -2.07 5.23 12.53
CA HIS A 244 -1.84 5.93 11.27
C HIS A 244 -3.18 6.16 10.55
N VAL A 245 -3.71 7.38 10.68
CA VAL A 245 -4.93 7.81 9.99
C VAL A 245 -4.54 8.88 8.97
N ASN A 246 -4.82 8.61 7.69
CA ASN A 246 -4.40 9.45 6.58
C ASN A 246 -5.61 10.00 5.81
N ILE A 247 -5.45 11.15 5.17
CA ILE A 247 -6.39 11.62 4.15
C ILE A 247 -5.99 11.02 2.80
N HIS A 248 -6.98 10.49 2.06
CA HIS A 248 -6.87 10.24 0.63
C HIS A 248 -7.69 11.30 -0.12
N ILE A 249 -7.05 12.05 -1.02
CA ILE A 249 -7.71 13.08 -1.81
C ILE A 249 -7.30 13.02 -3.28
N VAL A 250 -8.29 13.05 -4.18
CA VAL A 250 -8.02 12.97 -5.62
C VAL A 250 -7.55 14.32 -6.15
N VAL A 251 -6.40 14.32 -6.84
CA VAL A 251 -5.86 15.47 -7.55
C VAL A 251 -6.33 15.44 -9.00
N SER A 252 -7.07 16.45 -9.40
CA SER A 252 -7.50 16.72 -10.78
C SER A 252 -7.66 18.23 -10.94
N LYS A 253 -7.66 18.72 -12.18
CA LYS A 253 -7.85 20.14 -12.46
C LYS A 253 -9.13 20.70 -11.78
N ASP A 254 -10.23 19.98 -11.90
CA ASP A 254 -11.51 20.38 -11.31
C ASP A 254 -11.54 20.30 -9.78
N ASN A 255 -10.69 19.46 -9.17
CA ASN A 255 -10.68 19.24 -7.72
C ASN A 255 -9.61 20.07 -7.00
N MET A 256 -8.72 20.76 -7.73
CA MET A 256 -7.64 21.55 -7.12
C MET A 256 -8.13 22.56 -6.06
N PRO A 257 -9.23 23.31 -6.26
CA PRO A 257 -9.71 24.21 -5.22
C PRO A 257 -10.04 23.52 -3.90
N HIS A 258 -10.60 22.30 -3.96
CA HIS A 258 -10.87 21.49 -2.78
C HIS A 258 -9.59 20.95 -2.13
N VAL A 259 -8.64 20.47 -2.94
CA VAL A 259 -7.33 20.00 -2.45
C VAL A 259 -6.61 21.12 -1.70
N GLU A 260 -6.56 22.31 -2.28
CA GLU A 260 -5.93 23.49 -1.67
C GLU A 260 -6.61 23.93 -0.37
N ASP A 261 -7.94 23.87 -0.31
CA ASP A 261 -8.70 24.19 0.90
C ASP A 261 -8.39 23.19 2.04
N VAL A 262 -8.35 21.89 1.72
CA VAL A 262 -7.95 20.85 2.69
C VAL A 262 -6.52 21.05 3.17
N LEU A 263 -5.57 21.33 2.26
CA LEU A 263 -4.17 21.56 2.65
C LEU A 263 -4.02 22.81 3.55
N LYS A 264 -4.78 23.87 3.30
CA LYS A 264 -4.83 25.07 4.19
C LYS A 264 -5.37 24.72 5.57
N ASP A 265 -6.39 23.88 5.67
CA ASP A 265 -6.92 23.42 6.96
C ASP A 265 -5.89 22.55 7.71
N ILE A 266 -5.16 21.68 7.01
CA ILE A 266 -4.06 20.91 7.60
C ILE A 266 -2.95 21.82 8.11
N ALA A 267 -2.50 22.80 7.31
CA ALA A 267 -1.51 23.80 7.70
C ALA A 267 -1.95 24.60 8.93
N ALA A 268 -3.24 24.91 9.03
CA ALA A 268 -3.84 25.59 10.17
C ALA A 268 -4.13 24.66 11.38
N LYS A 269 -3.68 23.38 11.32
CA LYS A 269 -3.87 22.36 12.37
C LYS A 269 -5.33 22.12 12.78
N LYS A 270 -6.24 22.19 11.80
CA LYS A 270 -7.69 21.95 12.04
C LYS A 270 -8.08 20.47 11.96
N VAL A 271 -7.15 19.58 11.61
CA VAL A 271 -7.43 18.14 11.42
C VAL A 271 -6.69 17.35 12.50
N ASP A 272 -7.34 17.20 13.66
CA ASP A 272 -6.80 16.48 14.78
C ASP A 272 -6.63 14.98 14.47
N GLY A 273 -5.49 14.39 14.86
CA GLY A 273 -5.20 12.96 14.68
C GLY A 273 -4.74 12.57 13.27
N LEU A 274 -4.57 13.54 12.37
CA LEU A 274 -4.06 13.29 11.02
C LEU A 274 -2.55 12.98 11.05
N LYS A 275 -2.14 11.87 10.38
CA LYS A 275 -0.71 11.56 10.18
C LYS A 275 -0.17 12.15 8.89
N SER A 276 -0.85 11.95 7.77
CA SER A 276 -0.42 12.45 6.47
C SER A 276 -1.58 12.61 5.50
N VAL A 277 -1.33 13.34 4.42
CA VAL A 277 -2.25 13.42 3.28
C VAL A 277 -1.63 12.72 2.07
N VAL A 278 -2.39 11.83 1.43
CA VAL A 278 -2.00 11.15 0.20
C VAL A 278 -2.77 11.76 -0.98
N LEU A 279 -2.01 12.33 -1.88
CA LEU A 279 -2.49 13.04 -3.07
C LEU A 279 -2.57 12.06 -4.23
N LEU A 280 -3.77 11.62 -4.56
CA LEU A 280 -4.04 10.58 -5.55
C LEU A 280 -4.29 11.20 -6.92
N ARG A 281 -3.44 10.89 -7.88
CA ARG A 281 -3.68 11.29 -9.28
C ARG A 281 -4.99 10.72 -9.78
N ILE A 282 -5.84 11.52 -10.41
CA ILE A 282 -7.02 11.05 -11.14
C ILE A 282 -6.59 10.10 -12.27
N LYS A 283 -7.38 9.03 -12.53
CA LYS A 283 -7.13 8.07 -13.59
C LYS A 283 -8.29 8.06 -14.59
N PRO A 284 -8.02 7.92 -15.90
CA PRO A 284 -9.04 7.92 -16.96
C PRO A 284 -9.80 6.59 -17.04
N CYS A 285 -10.41 6.18 -15.93
CA CYS A 285 -11.16 4.94 -15.84
C CYS A 285 -12.43 5.11 -15.01
N GLY A 286 -13.35 4.16 -15.14
CA GLY A 286 -14.63 4.20 -14.46
C GLY A 286 -15.42 5.47 -14.81
N ARG A 287 -15.90 6.20 -13.80
CA ARG A 287 -16.62 7.46 -14.01
C ARG A 287 -15.74 8.59 -14.54
N ALA A 288 -14.45 8.52 -14.33
CA ALA A 288 -13.51 9.53 -14.82
C ALA A 288 -13.02 9.28 -16.25
N LYS A 289 -13.49 8.23 -16.95
CA LYS A 289 -13.03 7.86 -18.30
C LYS A 289 -13.07 9.02 -19.32
N ASN A 290 -14.05 9.90 -19.21
CA ASN A 290 -14.24 11.02 -20.11
C ASN A 290 -13.91 12.37 -19.46
N MET A 291 -13.20 12.38 -18.33
CA MET A 291 -12.76 13.60 -17.65
C MET A 291 -11.36 13.99 -18.10
N ASP A 292 -11.02 15.26 -17.91
CA ASP A 292 -9.63 15.71 -18.03
C ASP A 292 -8.83 15.14 -16.84
N CYS A 293 -8.03 14.11 -17.12
CA CYS A 293 -7.21 13.41 -16.14
C CYS A 293 -5.74 13.87 -16.15
N VAL A 294 -5.44 14.96 -16.82
CA VAL A 294 -4.10 15.54 -16.83
C VAL A 294 -3.86 16.25 -15.49
N VAL A 295 -2.80 15.85 -14.80
CA VAL A 295 -2.24 16.57 -13.65
C VAL A 295 -0.93 17.20 -14.13
N SER A 296 -0.95 18.52 -14.32
CA SER A 296 0.19 19.25 -14.88
C SER A 296 1.35 19.33 -13.90
N GLU A 297 2.55 19.57 -14.43
CA GLU A 297 3.74 19.83 -13.61
C GLU A 297 3.52 21.03 -12.67
N GLU A 298 2.85 22.08 -13.16
CA GLU A 298 2.52 23.26 -12.33
C GLU A 298 1.66 22.87 -11.12
N MET A 299 0.66 21.98 -11.30
CA MET A 299 -0.14 21.48 -10.19
C MET A 299 0.70 20.72 -9.16
N TYR A 300 1.57 19.81 -9.61
CA TYR A 300 2.49 19.10 -8.72
C TYR A 300 3.43 20.06 -8.01
N THR A 301 4.03 21.02 -8.72
CA THR A 301 4.92 22.02 -8.14
C THR A 301 4.22 22.81 -7.03
N LYS A 302 2.99 23.27 -7.29
CA LYS A 302 2.19 24.00 -6.30
C LYS A 302 1.92 23.18 -5.05
N LEU A 303 1.52 21.89 -5.22
CA LEU A 303 1.19 20.99 -4.11
C LEU A 303 2.43 20.65 -3.28
N VAL A 304 3.53 20.27 -3.93
CA VAL A 304 4.80 19.94 -3.26
C VAL A 304 5.32 21.13 -2.48
N THR A 305 5.42 22.29 -3.12
CA THR A 305 5.91 23.52 -2.49
C THR A 305 5.05 23.89 -1.28
N PHE A 306 3.72 23.89 -1.43
CA PHE A 306 2.82 24.22 -0.33
C PHE A 306 2.98 23.27 0.86
N CYS A 307 3.05 21.96 0.61
CA CYS A 307 3.23 20.98 1.68
C CYS A 307 4.57 21.14 2.39
N MET A 308 5.64 21.37 1.64
CA MET A 308 6.99 21.58 2.22
C MET A 308 7.05 22.85 3.06
N ASP A 309 6.57 23.98 2.53
CA ASP A 309 6.61 25.29 3.20
C ASP A 309 5.80 25.29 4.51
N ASN A 310 4.78 24.44 4.62
CA ASN A 310 3.91 24.34 5.79
C ASN A 310 4.21 23.12 6.67
N ASN A 311 5.28 22.36 6.42
CA ASN A 311 5.65 21.15 7.15
C ASN A 311 4.51 20.12 7.23
N ILE A 312 3.75 19.97 6.14
CA ILE A 312 2.69 18.96 6.02
C ILE A 312 3.33 17.62 5.66
N SER A 313 3.04 16.56 6.41
CA SER A 313 3.38 15.20 5.99
C SER A 313 2.49 14.79 4.82
N PHE A 314 3.10 14.49 3.67
CA PHE A 314 2.36 14.18 2.45
C PHE A 314 3.01 13.04 1.67
N GLY A 315 2.21 12.39 0.83
CA GLY A 315 2.65 11.39 -0.12
C GLY A 315 1.82 11.47 -1.40
N PHE A 316 2.28 10.76 -2.41
CA PHE A 316 1.58 10.59 -3.67
C PHE A 316 1.38 9.10 -3.95
N ASP A 317 0.43 8.77 -4.81
CA ASP A 317 0.34 7.42 -5.35
C ASP A 317 1.51 7.14 -6.33
N SER A 318 1.85 5.88 -6.50
CA SER A 318 2.97 5.45 -7.37
C SER A 318 2.80 5.89 -8.84
N CYS A 319 1.56 6.17 -9.28
CA CYS A 319 1.31 6.75 -10.60
C CYS A 319 1.81 8.18 -10.74
N SER A 320 2.03 8.87 -9.64
CA SER A 320 2.55 10.24 -9.57
C SER A 320 4.05 10.30 -9.32
N ALA A 321 4.71 9.19 -9.03
CA ALA A 321 6.12 9.18 -8.62
C ALA A 321 7.05 9.87 -9.63
N THR A 322 6.98 9.48 -10.92
CA THR A 322 7.84 10.06 -11.96
C THR A 322 7.67 11.58 -12.10
N PRO A 323 6.46 12.13 -12.30
CA PRO A 323 6.31 13.59 -12.41
C PRO A 323 6.66 14.32 -11.10
N VAL A 324 6.44 13.72 -9.93
CA VAL A 324 6.84 14.33 -8.65
C VAL A 324 8.37 14.38 -8.52
N MET A 325 9.09 13.30 -8.90
CA MET A 325 10.56 13.33 -8.89
C MET A 325 11.12 14.41 -9.82
N GLU A 326 10.52 14.63 -10.98
CA GLU A 326 10.94 15.72 -11.90
C GLU A 326 10.74 17.11 -11.25
N VAL A 327 9.63 17.30 -10.56
CA VAL A 327 9.36 18.53 -9.79
C VAL A 327 10.37 18.70 -8.67
N LEU A 328 10.64 17.66 -7.87
CA LEU A 328 11.60 17.69 -6.77
C LEU A 328 13.01 18.08 -7.27
N LYS A 329 13.46 17.52 -8.39
CA LYS A 329 14.74 17.88 -9.03
C LYS A 329 14.77 19.36 -9.42
N LYS A 330 13.71 19.88 -10.04
CA LYS A 330 13.60 21.30 -10.41
C LYS A 330 13.58 22.25 -9.21
N LEU A 331 13.06 21.78 -8.08
CA LEU A 331 13.07 22.51 -6.82
C LEU A 331 14.38 22.39 -6.03
N GLY A 332 15.38 21.67 -6.55
CA GLY A 332 16.65 21.42 -5.86
C GLY A 332 16.50 20.52 -4.63
N LYS A 333 15.52 19.60 -4.66
CA LYS A 333 15.19 18.64 -3.60
C LYS A 333 15.38 17.20 -4.06
N GLU A 334 16.47 16.97 -4.76
CA GLU A 334 16.78 15.66 -5.38
C GLU A 334 16.93 14.55 -4.34
N GLU A 335 17.35 14.88 -3.12
CA GLU A 335 17.46 13.97 -2.00
C GLU A 335 16.11 13.30 -1.61
N LEU A 336 14.99 13.97 -1.87
CA LEU A 336 13.66 13.43 -1.61
C LEU A 336 13.17 12.47 -2.70
N CYS A 337 13.86 12.36 -3.83
CA CYS A 337 13.49 11.41 -4.88
C CYS A 337 13.59 9.94 -4.41
N SER A 338 14.45 9.65 -3.46
CA SER A 338 14.57 8.33 -2.85
C SER A 338 13.31 7.89 -2.07
N CYS A 339 12.47 8.85 -1.66
CA CYS A 339 11.19 8.59 -1.01
C CYS A 339 10.03 8.38 -2.01
N CYS A 340 10.29 8.54 -3.32
CA CYS A 340 9.29 8.39 -4.36
C CYS A 340 9.40 7.00 -4.99
N GLU A 341 8.53 6.08 -4.61
CA GLU A 341 8.52 4.75 -5.20
C GLU A 341 7.77 4.74 -6.54
N PRO A 342 8.44 4.32 -7.65
CA PRO A 342 7.78 4.15 -8.94
C PRO A 342 6.75 3.01 -8.87
N CYS A 343 5.96 2.86 -9.94
CA CYS A 343 4.92 1.84 -10.02
C CYS A 343 5.46 0.43 -9.72
N GLU A 344 4.92 -0.20 -8.68
CA GLU A 344 5.29 -1.53 -8.19
C GLU A 344 4.43 -2.66 -8.78
N SER A 345 3.49 -2.31 -9.63
CA SER A 345 2.54 -3.24 -10.26
C SER A 345 3.24 -4.45 -10.89
N SER A 346 2.83 -5.65 -10.52
CA SER A 346 3.42 -6.93 -10.96
C SER A 346 4.90 -7.14 -10.60
N LYS A 347 5.47 -6.26 -9.81
CA LYS A 347 6.86 -6.30 -9.32
C LYS A 347 6.92 -6.60 -7.83
N LEU A 348 6.28 -5.78 -7.03
CA LEU A 348 6.25 -5.84 -5.57
C LEU A 348 4.82 -5.79 -5.03
N SER A 349 3.87 -5.37 -5.85
CA SER A 349 2.46 -5.32 -5.53
C SER A 349 1.60 -6.00 -6.61
N SER A 350 0.42 -6.47 -6.21
CA SER A 350 -0.57 -7.08 -7.08
C SER A 350 -1.97 -6.65 -6.71
N TYR A 351 -2.92 -6.84 -7.62
CA TYR A 351 -4.33 -6.65 -7.35
C TYR A 351 -5.11 -7.92 -7.70
N ILE A 352 -6.00 -8.31 -6.79
CA ILE A 352 -6.97 -9.40 -7.00
C ILE A 352 -8.37 -8.84 -6.76
N ASN A 353 -9.27 -9.06 -7.71
CA ASN A 353 -10.64 -8.59 -7.61
C ASN A 353 -11.54 -9.56 -6.82
N VAL A 354 -12.78 -9.15 -6.59
CA VAL A 354 -13.80 -9.90 -5.83
C VAL A 354 -14.11 -11.30 -6.39
N LYS A 355 -13.68 -11.60 -7.62
CA LYS A 355 -13.85 -12.91 -8.28
C LYS A 355 -12.61 -13.80 -8.19
N GLY A 356 -11.53 -13.34 -7.57
CA GLY A 356 -10.25 -14.05 -7.55
C GLY A 356 -9.43 -13.87 -8.82
N GLU A 357 -9.73 -12.89 -9.65
CA GLU A 357 -8.98 -12.58 -10.85
C GLU A 357 -7.83 -11.61 -10.52
N TYR A 358 -6.60 -12.03 -10.83
CA TYR A 358 -5.43 -11.16 -10.78
C TYR A 358 -5.44 -10.17 -11.94
N TRP A 359 -5.08 -8.94 -11.62
CA TRP A 359 -4.77 -7.88 -12.54
C TRP A 359 -3.50 -7.15 -12.07
N SER A 360 -2.79 -6.52 -12.97
CA SER A 360 -1.55 -5.83 -12.62
C SER A 360 -1.73 -4.71 -11.59
N CYS A 361 -2.84 -3.97 -11.65
CA CYS A 361 -3.25 -3.01 -10.62
C CYS A 361 -4.78 -2.86 -10.64
N SER A 362 -5.35 -2.23 -9.61
CA SER A 362 -6.79 -2.03 -9.47
C SER A 362 -7.44 -1.18 -10.56
N PHE A 363 -6.66 -0.40 -11.31
CA PHE A 363 -7.14 0.41 -12.43
C PHE A 363 -7.04 -0.32 -13.78
N ALA A 364 -6.26 -1.38 -13.87
CA ALA A 364 -6.03 -2.13 -15.11
C ALA A 364 -7.13 -3.15 -15.42
N GLU A 365 -8.05 -3.39 -14.49
CA GLU A 365 -9.19 -4.25 -14.72
C GLU A 365 -9.99 -3.76 -15.92
N ARG A 366 -10.28 -4.66 -16.87
CA ARG A 366 -10.93 -4.37 -18.15
C ARG A 366 -10.05 -3.68 -19.20
N THR A 367 -8.74 -3.71 -19.04
CA THR A 367 -7.83 -3.41 -20.15
C THR A 367 -7.56 -4.69 -20.93
N ASP A 368 -7.25 -4.55 -22.22
CA ASP A 368 -6.92 -5.70 -23.09
C ASP A 368 -5.43 -6.06 -23.05
N PHE A 369 -4.64 -5.42 -22.19
CA PHE A 369 -3.20 -5.60 -22.16
C PHE A 369 -2.76 -6.97 -21.64
N ILE A 370 -3.46 -7.48 -20.60
CA ILE A 370 -3.24 -8.81 -20.05
C ILE A 370 -4.57 -9.58 -20.01
N LYS A 371 -4.48 -10.90 -20.08
CA LYS A 371 -5.61 -11.76 -19.75
C LYS A 371 -5.65 -11.94 -18.24
N PRO A 372 -6.82 -11.81 -17.61
CA PRO A 372 -6.94 -12.07 -16.17
C PRO A 372 -6.58 -13.52 -15.87
N ILE A 373 -5.88 -13.72 -14.75
CA ILE A 373 -5.56 -15.03 -14.21
C ILE A 373 -6.47 -15.26 -13.01
N ASN A 374 -7.25 -16.34 -13.00
CA ASN A 374 -7.95 -16.73 -11.78
C ASN A 374 -6.94 -17.41 -10.84
N VAL A 375 -6.63 -16.75 -9.72
CA VAL A 375 -5.62 -17.25 -8.78
C VAL A 375 -6.06 -18.52 -8.06
N LEU A 376 -7.35 -18.80 -8.06
CA LEU A 376 -7.92 -20.04 -7.48
C LEU A 376 -7.62 -21.30 -8.30
N ASP A 377 -7.17 -21.13 -9.55
CA ASP A 377 -6.74 -22.26 -10.41
C ASP A 377 -5.31 -22.73 -10.05
N TYR A 378 -4.64 -22.05 -9.12
CA TYR A 378 -3.26 -22.32 -8.73
C TYR A 378 -3.17 -22.69 -7.25
N THR A 379 -2.22 -23.56 -6.92
CA THR A 379 -1.95 -23.99 -5.54
C THR A 379 -0.92 -23.12 -4.83
N SER A 380 -0.17 -22.31 -5.56
CA SER A 380 0.89 -21.46 -5.04
C SER A 380 0.89 -20.10 -5.75
N VAL A 381 1.15 -19.05 -4.98
CA VAL A 381 1.37 -17.71 -5.53
C VAL A 381 2.57 -17.70 -6.49
N THR A 382 3.64 -18.41 -6.18
CA THR A 382 4.83 -18.44 -7.04
C THR A 382 4.52 -18.90 -8.46
N ASP A 383 3.52 -19.77 -8.64
CA ASP A 383 3.15 -20.29 -9.95
C ASP A 383 2.41 -19.24 -10.81
N TRP A 384 1.38 -18.58 -10.27
CA TRP A 384 0.66 -17.55 -11.01
C TRP A 384 1.44 -16.23 -11.07
N TRP A 385 2.21 -15.91 -10.02
CA TRP A 385 3.02 -14.68 -9.97
C TRP A 385 4.14 -14.65 -11.01
N ASN A 386 4.62 -15.82 -11.42
CA ASN A 386 5.62 -15.98 -12.46
C ASN A 386 5.05 -16.49 -13.80
N ASN A 387 3.74 -16.39 -13.99
CA ASN A 387 3.06 -16.68 -15.25
C ASN A 387 3.39 -15.63 -16.32
N ASP A 388 3.34 -16.02 -17.58
CA ASP A 388 3.67 -15.15 -18.72
C ASP A 388 2.87 -13.83 -18.74
N GLU A 389 1.59 -13.84 -18.35
CA GLU A 389 0.76 -12.63 -18.31
C GLU A 389 1.25 -11.64 -17.25
N VAL A 390 1.73 -12.12 -16.09
CA VAL A 390 2.33 -11.28 -15.04
C VAL A 390 3.69 -10.77 -15.51
N LEU A 391 4.49 -11.65 -16.11
CA LEU A 391 5.82 -11.30 -16.62
C LEU A 391 5.78 -10.25 -17.74
N LYS A 392 4.74 -10.24 -18.58
CA LYS A 392 4.55 -9.17 -19.58
C LYS A 392 4.57 -7.78 -18.93
N VAL A 393 3.89 -7.61 -17.79
CA VAL A 393 3.85 -6.34 -17.08
C VAL A 393 5.16 -6.09 -16.35
N ARG A 394 5.67 -7.10 -15.61
CA ARG A 394 6.90 -7.00 -14.82
C ARG A 394 8.11 -6.58 -15.66
N HIS A 395 8.24 -7.13 -16.86
CA HIS A 395 9.34 -6.87 -17.76
C HIS A 395 9.00 -5.86 -18.88
N CYS A 396 7.88 -5.16 -18.76
CA CYS A 396 7.50 -4.16 -19.75
C CYS A 396 8.56 -3.07 -19.86
N LYS A 397 9.17 -3.02 -21.05
CA LYS A 397 10.17 -1.99 -21.41
C LYS A 397 9.55 -0.80 -22.14
N ASN A 398 8.22 -0.80 -22.32
CA ASN A 398 7.53 0.27 -23.03
C ASN A 398 7.71 1.59 -22.29
N PRO A 399 8.12 2.69 -22.95
CA PRO A 399 8.15 4.02 -22.39
C PRO A 399 6.82 4.46 -21.75
N ALA A 400 5.68 3.94 -22.23
CA ALA A 400 4.36 4.14 -21.62
C ALA A 400 4.30 3.64 -20.16
N CYS A 401 5.05 2.61 -19.78
CA CYS A 401 5.16 2.17 -18.39
C CYS A 401 5.86 3.20 -17.49
N LYS A 402 6.64 4.13 -18.08
CA LYS A 402 7.31 5.20 -17.32
C LYS A 402 6.36 6.34 -16.95
N SER A 403 5.29 6.54 -17.69
CA SER A 403 4.32 7.62 -17.52
C SER A 403 2.88 7.12 -17.38
N CYS A 404 2.67 5.80 -17.26
CA CYS A 404 1.34 5.23 -17.12
C CYS A 404 0.49 6.12 -16.21
N PRO A 405 -0.68 6.61 -16.59
CA PRO A 405 -1.84 6.08 -15.94
C PRO A 405 -2.54 5.08 -16.83
N ILE A 406 -2.33 3.84 -16.44
CA ILE A 406 -3.00 2.65 -16.94
C ILE A 406 -2.67 2.40 -18.40
N TYR A 407 -1.38 2.02 -18.59
CA TYR A 407 -0.90 1.65 -19.92
C TYR A 407 -1.32 2.72 -20.95
N ALA A 408 -0.85 3.97 -20.78
CA ALA A 408 -1.04 5.00 -21.78
C ALA A 408 -0.51 4.48 -23.11
N LEU A 409 -1.38 3.77 -23.75
CA LEU A 409 -1.27 3.17 -25.05
C LEU A 409 -2.03 4.10 -26.00
N ASP A 410 -1.31 5.04 -26.59
CA ASP A 410 -1.70 5.65 -27.85
C ASP A 410 -0.69 5.25 -28.90
#